data_8ba86b698bd3e5d15934fdc2251f9b10
#
_entry.id   8ba86b698bd3e5d15934fdc2251f9b10
#
_cell.length_a   1.000
_cell.length_b   1.000
_cell.length_c   1.000
_cell.angle_alpha   90.00
_cell.angle_beta   90.00
_cell.angle_gamma   90.00
#
_symmetry.space_group_name_H-M   'P 1'
#
loop_
_entity.id
_entity.type
_entity.pdbx_description
1 polymer ?
#
loop_
_entity_poly.entity_id
_entity_poly.type
_entity_poly.pdbx_seq_one_letter_code
_entity_poly.pdbx_strand_id
1 'polypeptide(L)'
;MILDDRITAGRVWLALLISAAAAMPAQAAAPVGGHAPAFGRFQAESDIGNVVPAGSAYYDATRHVYTIASAGANAWYHVDHFNYLWTRASGDWALTARISFPPHRYSHSPNPHRKGLLMFRQSLAPGSAYVDAALHGVGLTALQYRREQGANTPDIELTINAPQTLRLEKRGDVFTLYLSQAGEPLHQVGASVRLHLRAPFYVGLGGLSHDAQTTDVIEFSHVSLEHLKPETPSATRTLYSTLQTIEFTNQYRRGVVIRTVRAYMQSADWAPDGKSILVYEDGRIERIPYLTPDGGGPPQPVVPGGLVGCSGNFGLSPDGRLLAVSCSRVSGGLHQVYLLPADGGGAPRQLTRGEQASYFHAWSPDGKTVAFTRGSASRADIFTISAAGGAERRLTLDTVNDGPVYSPDGQYIYFDSLRSGTTQIWRMQADGSEAEQMTDDDFLNSSPHISPDGSTLAFLSQLPGHGSGFGAALLRVMKFDDGLIQTVVELRGDRGSFSMQPWGSPKRFAFITYQELPGAP
;
A
#
# COMPACT_ATOMS: atom_id res chain seq x y z
N MET A 1 -35.78 6.34 64.48
CA MET A 1 -37.12 5.78 64.63
C MET A 1 -37.26 4.81 63.46
N ILE A 2 -36.68 3.58 63.59
CA ILE A 2 -37.37 2.32 63.90
C ILE A 2 -38.54 2.14 62.90
N LEU A 3 -38.43 1.21 62.02
CA LEU A 3 -38.81 -0.20 62.12
C LEU A 3 -38.33 -1.01 60.87
N ASP A 4 -37.77 -2.09 61.21
CA ASP A 4 -37.47 -3.37 60.63
C ASP A 4 -38.76 -4.03 60.09
N ASP A 5 -38.66 -4.70 58.89
CA ASP A 5 -39.48 -5.90 58.69
C ASP A 5 -38.87 -6.82 57.65
N ARG A 6 -38.45 -7.97 58.13
CA ARG A 6 -38.03 -9.14 57.37
C ARG A 6 -39.28 -9.88 56.89
N ILE A 7 -39.32 -10.24 55.61
CA ILE A 7 -40.13 -11.37 55.15
C ILE A 7 -39.30 -12.30 54.29
N THR A 8 -39.07 -13.49 54.78
CA THR A 8 -38.59 -14.70 54.13
C THR A 8 -39.66 -15.27 53.20
N ALA A 9 -39.30 -15.61 51.96
CA ALA A 9 -40.04 -16.58 51.16
C ALA A 9 -39.14 -17.20 50.06
N GLY A 10 -38.89 -18.43 50.19
CA GLY A 10 -39.36 -19.51 49.35
C GLY A 10 -38.60 -19.64 48.00
N ARG A 11 -37.54 -20.48 48.01
CA ARG A 11 -36.93 -20.99 46.76
C ARG A 11 -37.90 -21.97 46.10
N VAL A 12 -38.40 -21.63 44.90
CA VAL A 12 -38.98 -22.59 43.98
C VAL A 12 -37.98 -22.84 42.85
N TRP A 13 -37.42 -24.06 42.83
CA TRP A 13 -36.60 -24.56 41.72
C TRP A 13 -37.53 -25.01 40.58
N LEU A 14 -37.52 -24.28 39.47
CA LEU A 14 -38.14 -24.73 38.24
C LEU A 14 -37.00 -25.31 37.36
N ALA A 15 -36.92 -26.63 37.30
CA ALA A 15 -36.00 -27.34 36.42
C ALA A 15 -36.54 -27.25 34.98
N LEU A 16 -35.93 -26.41 34.16
CA LEU A 16 -36.10 -26.45 32.71
C LEU A 16 -35.17 -27.54 32.12
N LEU A 17 -35.76 -28.63 31.72
CA LEU A 17 -35.12 -29.64 30.87
C LEU A 17 -34.92 -29.03 29.45
N ILE A 18 -33.72 -28.55 29.17
CA ILE A 18 -33.32 -28.22 27.81
C ILE A 18 -32.78 -29.53 27.18
N SER A 19 -33.59 -30.15 26.34
CA SER A 19 -33.13 -31.22 25.44
C SER A 19 -32.17 -30.65 24.41
N ALA A 20 -30.89 -30.88 24.60
CA ALA A 20 -29.88 -30.62 23.59
C ALA A 20 -30.03 -31.66 22.46
N ALA A 21 -30.65 -31.30 21.37
CA ALA A 21 -30.54 -32.04 20.12
C ALA A 21 -29.12 -31.82 19.57
N ALA A 22 -28.26 -32.83 19.75
CA ALA A 22 -26.96 -32.88 19.11
C ALA A 22 -27.16 -33.02 17.60
N ALA A 23 -26.91 -31.95 16.87
CA ALA A 23 -26.77 -32.04 15.41
C ALA A 23 -25.51 -32.81 15.09
N MET A 24 -25.65 -34.05 14.62
CA MET A 24 -24.55 -34.82 14.05
C MET A 24 -24.03 -34.10 12.80
N PRO A 25 -22.69 -33.98 12.62
CA PRO A 25 -22.16 -33.49 11.36
C PRO A 25 -22.47 -34.54 10.28
N ALA A 26 -23.09 -34.09 9.19
CA ALA A 26 -23.28 -34.90 8.01
C ALA A 26 -21.92 -35.37 7.50
N GLN A 27 -21.63 -36.66 7.65
CA GLN A 27 -20.51 -37.31 7.00
C GLN A 27 -20.79 -37.31 5.50
N ALA A 28 -20.02 -36.57 4.74
CA ALA A 28 -19.99 -36.67 3.30
C ALA A 28 -19.55 -38.11 2.92
N ALA A 29 -20.42 -38.86 2.26
CA ALA A 29 -20.10 -40.18 1.71
C ALA A 29 -18.97 -40.04 0.68
N ALA A 30 -17.92 -40.86 0.81
CA ALA A 30 -16.86 -40.95 -0.19
C ALA A 30 -17.46 -41.49 -1.53
N PRO A 31 -17.08 -40.88 -2.68
CA PRO A 31 -17.55 -41.39 -3.97
C PRO A 31 -16.83 -42.69 -4.33
N VAL A 32 -17.61 -43.73 -4.58
CA VAL A 32 -17.14 -44.99 -5.17
C VAL A 32 -17.25 -44.87 -6.68
N GLY A 33 -16.11 -44.90 -7.39
CA GLY A 33 -16.05 -44.98 -8.84
C GLY A 33 -15.16 -43.93 -9.47
N GLY A 34 -14.15 -44.35 -10.24
CA GLY A 34 -13.14 -43.49 -10.87
C GLY A 34 -13.67 -42.58 -11.98
N HIS A 35 -14.37 -41.53 -11.59
CA HIS A 35 -14.67 -40.39 -12.44
C HIS A 35 -13.66 -39.30 -12.12
N ALA A 36 -13.19 -38.55 -13.12
CA ALA A 36 -12.41 -37.36 -12.94
C ALA A 36 -13.09 -36.47 -11.87
N PRO A 37 -12.37 -35.94 -10.88
CA PRO A 37 -12.99 -35.20 -9.80
C PRO A 37 -13.84 -34.06 -10.37
N ALA A 38 -15.08 -33.94 -9.90
CA ALA A 38 -16.08 -32.97 -10.39
C ALA A 38 -15.54 -31.52 -10.39
N PHE A 39 -14.49 -31.24 -9.60
CA PHE A 39 -13.87 -29.94 -9.41
C PHE A 39 -12.39 -29.89 -9.84
N GLY A 40 -11.92 -30.81 -10.70
CA GLY A 40 -10.55 -30.80 -11.21
C GLY A 40 -9.48 -30.80 -10.11
N ARG A 41 -8.79 -29.67 -9.91
CA ARG A 41 -7.72 -29.52 -8.89
C ARG A 41 -8.24 -29.14 -7.50
N PHE A 42 -9.52 -28.81 -7.37
CA PHE A 42 -10.12 -28.35 -6.12
C PHE A 42 -10.89 -29.47 -5.43
N GLN A 43 -11.06 -29.33 -4.12
CA GLN A 43 -11.70 -30.36 -3.28
C GLN A 43 -13.22 -30.22 -3.23
N ALA A 44 -13.71 -28.98 -3.18
CA ALA A 44 -15.13 -28.71 -3.04
C ALA A 44 -15.48 -27.27 -3.45
N GLU A 45 -16.76 -26.99 -3.53
CA GLU A 45 -17.32 -25.64 -3.62
C GLU A 45 -18.17 -25.30 -2.40
N SER A 46 -18.38 -24.02 -2.17
CA SER A 46 -19.27 -23.51 -1.11
C SER A 46 -19.74 -22.11 -1.44
N ASP A 47 -21.00 -21.82 -1.15
CA ASP A 47 -21.45 -20.46 -1.03
C ASP A 47 -20.91 -19.84 0.26
N ILE A 48 -20.27 -18.71 0.12
CA ILE A 48 -19.78 -17.90 1.23
C ILE A 48 -20.83 -16.84 1.50
N GLY A 49 -21.35 -16.82 2.73
CA GLY A 49 -22.43 -15.91 3.10
C GLY A 49 -23.78 -16.24 2.47
N ASN A 50 -24.60 -15.22 2.25
CA ASN A 50 -25.93 -15.38 1.67
C ASN A 50 -25.87 -15.20 0.15
N VAL A 51 -25.90 -16.30 -0.59
CA VAL A 51 -25.92 -16.35 -2.07
C VAL A 51 -27.26 -16.93 -2.50
N VAL A 52 -28.14 -16.11 -3.09
CA VAL A 52 -29.49 -16.52 -3.54
C VAL A 52 -29.77 -15.94 -4.93
N PRO A 53 -30.00 -16.79 -5.95
CA PRO A 53 -29.96 -18.25 -5.92
C PRO A 53 -28.59 -18.83 -5.59
N ALA A 54 -28.56 -20.05 -5.06
CA ALA A 54 -27.33 -20.74 -4.71
C ALA A 54 -26.37 -20.79 -5.91
N GLY A 55 -25.08 -20.56 -5.61
CA GLY A 55 -24.03 -20.63 -6.62
C GLY A 55 -23.73 -22.07 -7.03
N SER A 56 -22.95 -22.20 -8.08
CA SER A 56 -22.45 -23.51 -8.55
C SER A 56 -21.11 -23.36 -9.24
N ALA A 57 -20.29 -24.40 -9.15
CA ALA A 57 -19.03 -24.49 -9.88
C ALA A 57 -18.90 -25.85 -10.57
N TYR A 58 -18.27 -25.89 -11.73
CA TYR A 58 -17.93 -27.14 -12.42
C TYR A 58 -16.62 -27.00 -13.19
N TYR A 59 -16.02 -28.15 -13.50
CA TYR A 59 -14.82 -28.25 -14.31
C TYR A 59 -15.09 -28.99 -15.61
N ASP A 60 -14.87 -28.33 -16.73
CA ASP A 60 -14.86 -28.93 -18.05
C ASP A 60 -13.47 -29.51 -18.35
N ALA A 61 -13.35 -30.84 -18.23
CA ALA A 61 -12.09 -31.53 -18.46
C ALA A 61 -11.61 -31.51 -19.91
N THR A 62 -12.53 -31.28 -20.87
CA THR A 62 -12.19 -31.21 -22.29
C THR A 62 -11.62 -29.87 -22.68
N ARG A 63 -12.19 -28.79 -22.14
CA ARG A 63 -11.75 -27.41 -22.38
C ARG A 63 -10.68 -26.95 -21.38
N HIS A 64 -10.48 -27.69 -20.29
CA HIS A 64 -9.65 -27.28 -19.13
C HIS A 64 -10.11 -25.94 -18.55
N VAL A 65 -11.43 -25.74 -18.41
CA VAL A 65 -12.04 -24.51 -17.93
C VAL A 65 -12.86 -24.80 -16.67
N TYR A 66 -12.69 -23.95 -15.67
CA TYR A 66 -13.56 -23.89 -14.50
C TYR A 66 -14.60 -22.81 -14.73
N THR A 67 -15.84 -23.10 -14.41
CA THR A 67 -16.95 -22.14 -14.51
C THR A 67 -17.60 -22.01 -13.16
N ILE A 68 -17.78 -20.76 -12.71
CA ILE A 68 -18.51 -20.42 -11.50
C ILE A 68 -19.71 -19.56 -11.90
N ALA A 69 -20.91 -20.00 -11.49
CA ALA A 69 -22.14 -19.23 -11.62
C ALA A 69 -22.58 -18.78 -10.22
N SER A 70 -22.70 -17.47 -10.00
CA SER A 70 -23.01 -16.93 -8.68
C SER A 70 -23.79 -15.63 -8.73
N ALA A 71 -24.76 -15.49 -7.83
CA ALA A 71 -25.53 -14.28 -7.57
C ALA A 71 -24.97 -13.45 -6.40
N GLY A 72 -23.77 -13.70 -5.95
CA GLY A 72 -23.16 -13.07 -4.78
C GLY A 72 -23.08 -11.55 -4.86
N ALA A 73 -23.44 -10.87 -3.77
CA ALA A 73 -23.51 -9.41 -3.73
C ALA A 73 -22.12 -8.75 -3.74
N ASN A 74 -21.15 -9.28 -2.99
CA ASN A 74 -19.78 -8.78 -2.99
C ASN A 74 -18.83 -9.67 -2.17
N ALA A 75 -17.52 -9.55 -2.44
CA ALA A 75 -16.42 -9.88 -1.54
C ALA A 75 -15.73 -8.56 -1.18
N TRP A 76 -16.24 -7.91 -0.11
CA TRP A 76 -15.86 -6.54 0.26
C TRP A 76 -16.35 -6.17 1.67
N TYR A 77 -15.93 -5.04 2.24
CA TYR A 77 -16.28 -4.59 3.58
C TYR A 77 -16.02 -5.66 4.66
N HIS A 78 -17.02 -5.98 5.46
CA HIS A 78 -16.95 -6.86 6.62
C HIS A 78 -17.42 -8.29 6.35
N VAL A 79 -18.23 -8.49 5.29
CA VAL A 79 -18.95 -9.74 5.00
C VAL A 79 -18.95 -10.02 3.50
N ASP A 80 -18.68 -11.26 3.14
CA ASP A 80 -18.58 -11.74 1.77
C ASP A 80 -19.82 -12.54 1.37
N HIS A 81 -20.24 -12.41 0.08
CA HIS A 81 -21.33 -13.14 -0.53
C HIS A 81 -20.92 -13.53 -1.95
N PHE A 82 -20.41 -14.77 -2.14
CA PHE A 82 -19.94 -15.27 -3.42
C PHE A 82 -19.84 -16.81 -3.43
N ASN A 83 -19.76 -17.45 -4.60
CA ASN A 83 -19.43 -18.87 -4.69
C ASN A 83 -17.92 -19.08 -4.77
N TYR A 84 -17.40 -20.05 -4.01
CA TYR A 84 -15.98 -20.34 -3.85
C TYR A 84 -15.67 -21.81 -4.14
N LEU A 85 -14.83 -22.04 -5.14
CA LEU A 85 -14.26 -23.33 -5.48
C LEU A 85 -12.87 -23.45 -4.87
N TRP A 86 -12.65 -24.38 -3.93
CA TRP A 86 -11.51 -24.34 -3.04
C TRP A 86 -10.84 -25.69 -2.78
N THR A 87 -9.59 -25.61 -2.29
CA THR A 87 -8.87 -26.71 -1.63
C THR A 87 -8.23 -26.21 -0.35
N ARG A 88 -8.01 -27.11 0.62
CA ARG A 88 -7.25 -26.82 1.84
C ARG A 88 -5.75 -26.92 1.56
N ALA A 89 -5.00 -26.00 2.09
CA ALA A 89 -3.57 -25.86 1.84
C ALA A 89 -2.78 -25.50 3.11
N SER A 90 -1.48 -25.76 3.09
CA SER A 90 -0.53 -25.36 4.12
C SER A 90 0.80 -25.06 3.45
N GLY A 91 1.56 -24.09 3.99
CA GLY A 91 2.84 -23.67 3.41
C GLY A 91 2.67 -22.63 2.28
N ASP A 92 3.55 -22.67 1.30
CA ASP A 92 3.68 -21.68 0.25
C ASP A 92 3.03 -22.19 -1.04
N TRP A 93 2.18 -21.35 -1.62
CA TRP A 93 1.39 -21.71 -2.80
C TRP A 93 1.28 -20.55 -3.79
N ALA A 94 1.09 -20.91 -5.04
CA ALA A 94 0.70 -19.99 -6.09
C ALA A 94 -0.56 -20.48 -6.81
N LEU A 95 -1.48 -19.56 -7.07
CA LEU A 95 -2.67 -19.78 -7.88
C LEU A 95 -2.63 -18.85 -9.08
N THR A 96 -2.71 -19.42 -10.27
CA THR A 96 -2.66 -18.70 -11.56
C THR A 96 -3.94 -19.01 -12.36
N ALA A 97 -4.52 -18.02 -13.02
CA ALA A 97 -5.60 -18.24 -13.99
C ALA A 97 -5.71 -17.06 -14.98
N ARG A 98 -6.39 -17.33 -16.08
CA ARG A 98 -7.03 -16.35 -16.96
C ARG A 98 -8.49 -16.29 -16.60
N ILE A 99 -9.00 -15.09 -16.34
CA ILE A 99 -10.38 -14.85 -15.93
C ILE A 99 -11.13 -14.20 -17.09
N SER A 100 -12.31 -14.70 -17.40
CA SER A 100 -13.17 -14.13 -18.41
C SER A 100 -14.64 -14.11 -17.96
N PHE A 101 -15.41 -13.21 -18.53
CA PHE A 101 -16.83 -13.01 -18.27
C PHE A 101 -17.60 -13.26 -19.58
N PRO A 102 -17.91 -14.52 -19.93
CA PRO A 102 -18.58 -14.82 -21.17
C PRO A 102 -19.99 -14.21 -21.19
N PRO A 103 -20.44 -13.72 -22.35
CA PRO A 103 -21.82 -13.28 -22.49
C PRO A 103 -22.76 -14.47 -22.29
N HIS A 104 -23.75 -14.32 -21.42
CA HIS A 104 -24.70 -15.39 -21.17
C HIS A 104 -26.15 -14.91 -21.23
N ARG A 105 -27.04 -15.84 -21.52
CA ARG A 105 -28.45 -15.57 -21.91
C ARG A 105 -29.31 -14.95 -20.80
N TYR A 106 -28.87 -14.97 -19.57
CA TYR A 106 -29.66 -14.57 -18.40
C TYR A 106 -29.25 -13.23 -17.78
N SER A 107 -28.17 -12.62 -18.24
CA SER A 107 -27.75 -11.29 -17.78
C SER A 107 -28.19 -10.21 -18.78
N HIS A 108 -29.27 -9.50 -18.48
CA HIS A 108 -29.76 -8.40 -19.32
C HIS A 108 -28.91 -7.13 -19.20
N SER A 109 -28.13 -7.00 -18.13
CA SER A 109 -27.17 -5.92 -17.90
C SER A 109 -26.17 -6.38 -16.85
N PRO A 110 -25.03 -6.97 -17.25
CA PRO A 110 -24.04 -7.45 -16.28
C PRO A 110 -23.49 -6.28 -15.48
N ASN A 111 -23.44 -6.45 -14.15
CA ASN A 111 -22.87 -5.43 -13.27
C ASN A 111 -21.39 -5.22 -13.61
N PRO A 112 -20.93 -3.97 -13.81
CA PRO A 112 -19.52 -3.67 -14.09
C PRO A 112 -18.56 -4.12 -12.98
N HIS A 113 -19.06 -4.23 -11.75
CA HIS A 113 -18.29 -4.67 -10.57
C HIS A 113 -18.41 -6.17 -10.26
N ARG A 114 -19.03 -7.00 -11.14
CA ARG A 114 -18.91 -8.46 -11.05
C ARG A 114 -17.43 -8.85 -10.98
N LYS A 115 -17.09 -9.90 -10.22
CA LYS A 115 -15.71 -10.27 -9.96
C LYS A 115 -15.40 -11.73 -10.22
N GLY A 116 -14.21 -11.98 -10.78
CA GLY A 116 -13.50 -13.24 -10.68
C GLY A 116 -12.31 -13.08 -9.75
N LEU A 117 -12.12 -14.04 -8.84
CA LEU A 117 -11.17 -13.95 -7.73
C LEU A 117 -10.18 -15.13 -7.73
N LEU A 118 -8.90 -14.84 -7.56
CA LEU A 118 -7.91 -15.81 -7.07
C LEU A 118 -7.73 -15.54 -5.58
N MET A 119 -8.12 -16.45 -4.69
CA MET A 119 -8.26 -16.13 -3.27
C MET A 119 -7.58 -17.14 -2.36
N PHE A 120 -6.93 -16.61 -1.30
CA PHE A 120 -6.51 -17.33 -0.11
C PHE A 120 -7.29 -16.79 1.09
N ARG A 121 -7.91 -17.69 1.90
CA ARG A 121 -8.69 -17.26 3.05
C ARG A 121 -8.54 -18.20 4.24
N GLN A 122 -8.71 -17.67 5.45
CA GLN A 122 -8.53 -18.43 6.68
C GLN A 122 -9.62 -19.48 6.89
N SER A 123 -10.85 -19.17 6.55
CA SER A 123 -12.01 -20.03 6.78
C SER A 123 -13.10 -19.79 5.74
N LEU A 124 -14.15 -20.62 5.73
CA LEU A 124 -15.33 -20.43 4.89
C LEU A 124 -16.37 -19.48 5.52
N ALA A 125 -16.11 -18.90 6.68
CA ALA A 125 -16.98 -17.92 7.31
C ALA A 125 -17.04 -16.61 6.48
N PRO A 126 -18.20 -15.95 6.35
CA PRO A 126 -18.37 -14.79 5.47
C PRO A 126 -17.45 -13.61 5.80
N GLY A 127 -17.10 -13.39 7.07
CA GLY A 127 -16.18 -12.32 7.47
C GLY A 127 -14.71 -12.72 7.56
N SER A 128 -14.31 -13.88 7.02
CA SER A 128 -12.96 -14.43 7.16
C SER A 128 -11.86 -13.47 6.73
N ALA A 129 -10.70 -13.54 7.40
CA ALA A 129 -9.45 -12.96 6.88
C ALA A 129 -9.11 -13.59 5.53
N TYR A 130 -8.66 -12.78 4.57
CA TYR A 130 -8.32 -13.24 3.23
C TYR A 130 -7.39 -12.28 2.47
N VAL A 131 -6.79 -12.78 1.39
CA VAL A 131 -6.16 -12.01 0.32
C VAL A 131 -6.67 -12.55 -1.01
N ASP A 132 -7.10 -11.67 -1.90
CA ASP A 132 -7.46 -12.05 -3.26
C ASP A 132 -6.86 -11.13 -4.33
N ALA A 133 -6.73 -11.68 -5.54
CA ALA A 133 -6.53 -10.95 -6.77
C ALA A 133 -7.88 -10.90 -7.49
N ALA A 134 -8.50 -9.74 -7.52
CA ALA A 134 -9.81 -9.50 -8.12
C ALA A 134 -9.68 -8.91 -9.52
N LEU A 135 -10.34 -9.52 -10.50
CA LEU A 135 -10.64 -8.91 -11.79
C LEU A 135 -12.12 -8.55 -11.86
N HIS A 136 -12.44 -7.29 -12.10
CA HIS A 136 -13.80 -6.82 -12.28
C HIS A 136 -14.26 -6.90 -13.74
N GLY A 137 -15.57 -6.93 -13.95
CA GLY A 137 -16.16 -6.99 -15.29
C GLY A 137 -15.79 -5.83 -16.22
N VAL A 138 -15.44 -4.66 -15.66
CA VAL A 138 -14.91 -3.48 -16.40
C VAL A 138 -13.41 -3.56 -16.65
N GLY A 139 -12.74 -4.61 -16.19
CA GLY A 139 -11.29 -4.78 -16.34
C GLY A 139 -10.47 -4.26 -15.16
N LEU A 140 -11.06 -3.54 -14.21
CA LEU A 140 -10.36 -3.10 -13.00
C LEU A 140 -9.74 -4.31 -12.28
N THR A 141 -8.47 -4.21 -11.95
CA THR A 141 -7.71 -5.26 -11.27
C THR A 141 -7.20 -4.75 -9.93
N ALA A 142 -7.38 -5.54 -8.88
CA ALA A 142 -6.96 -5.15 -7.53
C ALA A 142 -6.46 -6.35 -6.71
N LEU A 143 -5.56 -6.08 -5.77
CA LEU A 143 -5.24 -6.95 -4.64
C LEU A 143 -6.08 -6.49 -3.45
N GLN A 144 -7.04 -7.30 -3.03
CA GLN A 144 -7.94 -7.01 -1.91
C GLN A 144 -7.55 -7.87 -0.70
N TYR A 145 -7.75 -7.37 0.51
CA TYR A 145 -7.42 -8.16 1.70
C TYR A 145 -8.22 -7.74 2.92
N ARG A 146 -8.51 -8.70 3.79
CA ARG A 146 -9.09 -8.51 5.11
C ARG A 146 -8.17 -9.11 6.15
N ARG A 147 -7.70 -8.30 7.10
CA ARG A 147 -6.67 -8.73 8.06
C ARG A 147 -7.21 -9.65 9.14
N GLU A 148 -8.43 -9.41 9.59
CA GLU A 148 -9.08 -10.12 10.69
C GLU A 148 -10.53 -10.41 10.37
N GLN A 149 -11.12 -11.34 11.12
CA GLN A 149 -12.53 -11.68 11.01
C GLN A 149 -13.41 -10.43 11.20
N GLY A 150 -14.22 -10.10 10.19
CA GLY A 150 -15.16 -8.98 10.24
C GLY A 150 -14.54 -7.59 10.10
N ALA A 151 -13.23 -7.48 9.84
CA ALA A 151 -12.59 -6.21 9.56
C ALA A 151 -12.98 -5.68 8.16
N ASN A 152 -12.74 -4.39 7.94
CA ASN A 152 -12.87 -3.79 6.60
C ASN A 152 -11.87 -4.40 5.61
N THR A 153 -12.21 -4.36 4.34
CA THR A 153 -11.40 -4.81 3.23
C THR A 153 -10.77 -3.60 2.51
N PRO A 154 -9.49 -3.29 2.74
CA PRO A 154 -8.73 -2.40 1.88
C PRO A 154 -8.34 -3.10 0.57
N ASP A 155 -7.99 -2.30 -0.45
CA ASP A 155 -7.48 -2.77 -1.73
C ASP A 155 -6.25 -1.98 -2.20
N ILE A 156 -5.53 -2.59 -3.13
CA ILE A 156 -4.46 -1.98 -3.92
C ILE A 156 -4.87 -2.16 -5.38
N GLU A 157 -5.42 -1.11 -5.98
CA GLU A 157 -5.81 -1.13 -7.39
C GLU A 157 -4.58 -0.98 -8.30
N LEU A 158 -4.64 -1.61 -9.45
CA LEU A 158 -3.63 -1.51 -10.48
C LEU A 158 -4.10 -0.54 -11.58
N THR A 159 -3.16 0.17 -12.16
CA THR A 159 -3.41 0.97 -13.38
C THR A 159 -3.53 0.10 -14.64
N ILE A 160 -3.17 -1.19 -14.55
CA ILE A 160 -3.29 -2.16 -15.64
C ILE A 160 -4.68 -2.78 -15.57
N ASN A 161 -5.48 -2.55 -16.61
CA ASN A 161 -6.82 -3.09 -16.73
C ASN A 161 -6.87 -4.35 -17.61
N ALA A 162 -7.79 -5.25 -17.29
CA ALA A 162 -8.07 -6.46 -18.04
C ALA A 162 -6.81 -7.28 -18.43
N PRO A 163 -5.95 -7.66 -17.46
CA PRO A 163 -4.79 -8.48 -17.76
C PRO A 163 -5.21 -9.83 -18.32
N GLN A 164 -4.34 -10.43 -19.15
CA GLN A 164 -4.59 -11.74 -19.70
C GLN A 164 -4.49 -12.85 -18.65
N THR A 165 -3.52 -12.74 -17.75
CA THR A 165 -3.25 -13.74 -16.72
C THR A 165 -3.00 -13.05 -15.38
N LEU A 166 -3.59 -13.59 -14.34
CA LEU A 166 -3.32 -13.22 -12.94
C LEU A 166 -2.65 -14.40 -12.23
N ARG A 167 -1.72 -14.09 -11.32
CA ARG A 167 -1.12 -15.05 -10.40
C ARG A 167 -0.99 -14.42 -9.02
N LEU A 168 -1.54 -15.07 -8.02
CA LEU A 168 -1.38 -14.70 -6.61
C LEU A 168 -0.48 -15.72 -5.93
N GLU A 169 0.66 -15.27 -5.41
CA GLU A 169 1.61 -16.09 -4.65
C GLU A 169 1.51 -15.78 -3.16
N LYS A 170 1.55 -16.84 -2.36
CA LYS A 170 1.76 -16.78 -0.90
C LYS A 170 3.10 -17.41 -0.58
N ARG A 171 4.02 -16.61 0.01
CA ARG A 171 5.30 -17.08 0.57
C ARG A 171 5.45 -16.61 2.01
N GLY A 172 5.47 -17.53 2.96
CA GLY A 172 5.31 -17.20 4.36
C GLY A 172 4.04 -16.39 4.58
N ASP A 173 4.15 -15.21 5.15
CA ASP A 173 3.04 -14.27 5.36
C ASP A 173 2.90 -13.22 4.24
N VAL A 174 3.71 -13.28 3.20
CA VAL A 174 3.68 -12.30 2.11
C VAL A 174 2.89 -12.83 0.94
N PHE A 175 1.91 -12.06 0.49
CA PHE A 175 1.15 -12.28 -0.73
C PHE A 175 1.58 -11.28 -1.78
N THR A 176 1.86 -11.76 -2.99
CA THR A 176 2.34 -10.94 -4.11
C THR A 176 1.51 -11.20 -5.35
N LEU A 177 1.07 -10.13 -5.99
CA LEU A 177 0.33 -10.19 -7.24
C LEU A 177 1.28 -10.06 -8.44
N TYR A 178 1.13 -11.00 -9.37
CA TYR A 178 1.75 -10.99 -10.70
C TYR A 178 0.66 -10.96 -11.76
N LEU A 179 0.94 -10.34 -12.88
CA LEU A 179 0.08 -10.38 -14.05
C LEU A 179 0.87 -10.40 -15.36
N SER A 180 0.18 -10.70 -16.45
CA SER A 180 0.68 -10.46 -17.81
C SER A 180 -0.44 -9.91 -18.69
N GLN A 181 -0.06 -9.04 -19.62
CA GLN A 181 -0.90 -8.69 -20.78
C GLN A 181 -0.65 -9.66 -21.93
N ALA A 182 -1.43 -9.54 -23.00
CA ALA A 182 -1.29 -10.44 -24.15
C ALA A 182 0.11 -10.32 -24.78
N GLY A 183 0.82 -11.45 -24.85
CA GLY A 183 2.17 -11.51 -25.43
C GLY A 183 3.31 -11.17 -24.45
N GLU A 184 2.99 -10.84 -23.20
CA GLU A 184 3.98 -10.54 -22.17
C GLU A 184 4.17 -11.71 -21.19
N PRO A 185 5.38 -11.89 -20.63
CA PRO A 185 5.58 -12.81 -19.53
C PRO A 185 4.91 -12.31 -18.25
N LEU A 186 4.59 -13.22 -17.34
CA LEU A 186 4.17 -12.87 -15.98
C LEU A 186 5.26 -12.03 -15.30
N HIS A 187 4.85 -10.89 -14.76
CA HIS A 187 5.72 -10.00 -14.00
C HIS A 187 5.02 -9.48 -12.75
N GLN A 188 5.81 -9.15 -11.75
CA GLN A 188 5.30 -8.55 -10.53
C GLN A 188 4.87 -7.11 -10.77
N VAL A 189 3.74 -6.71 -10.18
CA VAL A 189 3.14 -5.39 -10.38
C VAL A 189 3.16 -4.51 -9.14
N GLY A 190 3.99 -4.88 -8.15
CA GLY A 190 4.18 -4.10 -6.93
C GLY A 190 3.05 -4.18 -5.90
N ALA A 191 1.93 -4.81 -6.24
CA ALA A 191 0.89 -5.07 -5.26
C ALA A 191 1.29 -6.26 -4.39
N SER A 192 1.57 -6.01 -3.12
CA SER A 192 1.84 -7.05 -2.13
C SER A 192 1.29 -6.67 -0.76
N VAL A 193 0.97 -7.68 0.04
CA VAL A 193 0.47 -7.48 1.40
C VAL A 193 1.02 -8.56 2.32
N ARG A 194 1.30 -8.18 3.58
CA ARG A 194 1.63 -9.14 4.64
C ARG A 194 0.36 -9.47 5.42
N LEU A 195 0.02 -10.75 5.46
CA LEU A 195 -1.11 -11.29 6.22
C LEU A 195 -0.78 -12.69 6.72
N HIS A 196 -0.92 -12.93 8.02
CA HIS A 196 -0.75 -14.26 8.59
C HIS A 196 -2.03 -15.09 8.43
N LEU A 197 -1.95 -16.19 7.67
CA LEU A 197 -2.98 -17.24 7.65
C LEU A 197 -2.46 -18.48 8.35
N ARG A 198 -3.17 -18.92 9.39
CA ARG A 198 -2.85 -20.16 10.10
C ARG A 198 -3.15 -21.38 9.23
N ALA A 199 -2.24 -22.33 9.20
CA ALA A 199 -2.43 -23.59 8.49
C ALA A 199 -3.41 -24.53 9.25
N PRO A 200 -4.31 -25.26 8.58
CA PRO A 200 -4.59 -25.15 7.15
C PRO A 200 -5.48 -23.94 6.82
N PHE A 201 -5.26 -23.36 5.66
CA PHE A 201 -6.08 -22.29 5.08
C PHE A 201 -6.75 -22.80 3.79
N TYR A 202 -7.56 -21.97 3.14
CA TYR A 202 -8.25 -22.29 1.89
C TYR A 202 -7.64 -21.48 0.75
N VAL A 203 -7.45 -22.12 -0.41
CA VAL A 203 -7.01 -21.49 -1.66
C VAL A 203 -7.91 -21.91 -2.79
N GLY A 204 -8.31 -20.94 -3.66
CA GLY A 204 -9.23 -21.28 -4.72
C GLY A 204 -9.70 -20.11 -5.58
N LEU A 205 -10.72 -20.38 -6.38
CA LEU A 205 -11.35 -19.49 -7.33
C LEU A 205 -12.69 -19.00 -6.78
N GLY A 206 -12.94 -17.70 -6.82
CA GLY A 206 -14.20 -17.12 -6.40
C GLY A 206 -14.92 -16.41 -7.53
N GLY A 207 -16.25 -16.42 -7.51
CA GLY A 207 -17.06 -15.72 -8.50
C GLY A 207 -18.29 -15.06 -7.90
N LEU A 208 -18.60 -13.84 -8.34
CA LEU A 208 -19.81 -13.10 -7.93
C LEU A 208 -20.30 -12.16 -9.03
N SER A 209 -21.61 -11.95 -9.08
CA SER A 209 -22.26 -11.03 -10.01
C SER A 209 -22.23 -9.56 -9.58
N HIS A 210 -21.93 -9.29 -8.33
CA HIS A 210 -22.14 -8.00 -7.65
C HIS A 210 -23.61 -7.55 -7.64
N ASP A 211 -24.51 -8.52 -7.69
CA ASP A 211 -25.96 -8.36 -7.59
C ASP A 211 -26.51 -9.55 -6.79
N ALA A 212 -27.24 -9.27 -5.72
CA ALA A 212 -27.77 -10.31 -4.84
C ALA A 212 -28.90 -11.14 -5.47
N GLN A 213 -29.41 -10.75 -6.65
CA GLN A 213 -30.57 -11.37 -7.29
C GLN A 213 -30.26 -11.96 -8.68
N THR A 214 -29.13 -11.58 -9.27
CA THR A 214 -28.78 -11.97 -10.63
C THR A 214 -27.55 -12.86 -10.63
N THR A 215 -27.68 -14.08 -11.14
CA THR A 215 -26.55 -14.99 -11.38
C THR A 215 -25.75 -14.52 -12.59
N ASP A 216 -24.43 -14.40 -12.45
CA ASP A 216 -23.49 -14.20 -13.56
C ASP A 216 -22.53 -15.39 -13.65
N VAL A 217 -21.87 -15.52 -14.79
CA VAL A 217 -20.96 -16.62 -15.11
C VAL A 217 -19.55 -16.09 -15.28
N ILE A 218 -18.62 -16.69 -14.55
CA ILE A 218 -17.20 -16.39 -14.61
C ILE A 218 -16.45 -17.65 -15.04
N GLU A 219 -15.63 -17.56 -16.09
CA GLU A 219 -14.77 -18.65 -16.54
C GLU A 219 -13.31 -18.41 -16.15
N PHE A 220 -12.66 -19.49 -15.69
CA PHE A 220 -11.24 -19.52 -15.37
C PHE A 220 -10.56 -20.57 -16.22
N SER A 221 -9.62 -20.14 -17.06
CA SER A 221 -8.82 -21.01 -17.92
C SER A 221 -7.34 -20.92 -17.54
N HIS A 222 -6.53 -21.86 -18.05
CA HIS A 222 -5.10 -21.94 -17.74
C HIS A 222 -4.82 -21.94 -16.21
N VAL A 223 -5.68 -22.61 -15.47
CA VAL A 223 -5.60 -22.66 -14.00
C VAL A 223 -4.42 -23.54 -13.59
N SER A 224 -3.49 -22.96 -12.84
CA SER A 224 -2.41 -23.66 -12.15
C SER A 224 -2.49 -23.39 -10.65
N LEU A 225 -2.44 -24.46 -9.86
CA LEU A 225 -2.32 -24.43 -8.41
C LEU A 225 -1.03 -25.18 -8.06
N GLU A 226 -0.04 -24.46 -7.53
CA GLU A 226 1.32 -24.94 -7.35
C GLU A 226 1.75 -24.81 -5.89
N HIS A 227 2.24 -25.90 -5.29
CA HIS A 227 2.98 -25.82 -4.04
C HIS A 227 4.39 -25.30 -4.37
N LEU A 228 4.73 -24.15 -3.80
CA LEU A 228 6.02 -23.51 -4.06
C LEU A 228 7.12 -24.20 -3.22
N LYS A 229 8.24 -24.47 -3.85
CA LYS A 229 9.43 -24.92 -3.12
C LYS A 229 9.96 -23.78 -2.25
N PRO A 230 10.57 -24.08 -1.09
CA PRO A 230 11.32 -23.08 -0.35
C PRO A 230 12.29 -22.37 -1.28
N GLU A 231 12.37 -21.05 -1.17
CA GLU A 231 13.37 -20.32 -1.94
C GLU A 231 14.76 -20.76 -1.51
N THR A 232 15.54 -21.25 -2.47
CA THR A 232 16.99 -21.37 -2.26
C THR A 232 17.52 -19.94 -2.19
N PRO A 233 18.28 -19.55 -1.17
CA PRO A 233 18.87 -18.23 -1.11
C PRO A 233 19.65 -17.97 -2.39
N SER A 234 19.11 -17.19 -3.30
CA SER A 234 19.83 -16.75 -4.51
C SER A 234 20.87 -15.71 -4.08
N ALA A 235 22.09 -15.83 -4.54
CA ALA A 235 23.15 -14.84 -4.27
C ALA A 235 22.83 -13.47 -4.89
N THR A 236 21.93 -13.40 -5.86
CA THR A 236 21.48 -12.18 -6.51
C THR A 236 19.99 -11.95 -6.26
N ARG A 237 19.66 -10.89 -5.53
CA ARG A 237 18.30 -10.40 -5.39
C ARG A 237 18.09 -9.20 -6.29
N THR A 238 16.97 -9.15 -6.94
CA THR A 238 16.55 -8.00 -7.76
C THR A 238 15.64 -7.12 -6.93
N LEU A 239 16.01 -5.84 -6.82
CA LEU A 239 15.19 -4.84 -6.18
C LEU A 239 14.10 -4.34 -7.13
N TYR A 240 12.88 -4.34 -6.65
CA TYR A 240 11.74 -3.67 -7.28
C TYR A 240 11.28 -2.55 -6.37
N SER A 241 11.09 -1.38 -6.94
CA SER A 241 10.47 -0.23 -6.28
C SER A 241 9.10 0.03 -6.88
N THR A 242 8.12 0.32 -6.04
CA THR A 242 6.75 0.60 -6.47
C THR A 242 6.27 1.91 -5.90
N LEU A 243 5.99 2.87 -6.78
CA LEU A 243 5.27 4.10 -6.45
C LEU A 243 3.80 3.77 -6.33
N GLN A 244 3.23 4.10 -5.18
CA GLN A 244 1.82 3.92 -4.88
C GLN A 244 1.23 5.22 -4.33
N THR A 245 -0.07 5.39 -4.51
CA THR A 245 -0.84 6.36 -3.73
C THR A 245 -1.80 5.63 -2.82
N ILE A 246 -2.12 6.23 -1.69
CA ILE A 246 -3.20 5.78 -0.83
C ILE A 246 -4.17 6.92 -0.60
N GLU A 247 -5.45 6.64 -0.77
CA GLU A 247 -6.55 7.49 -0.38
C GLU A 247 -7.25 6.87 0.82
N PHE A 248 -7.50 7.67 1.84
CA PHE A 248 -8.19 7.24 3.04
C PHE A 248 -9.39 8.11 3.31
N THR A 249 -10.51 7.46 3.55
CA THR A 249 -11.76 8.05 4.01
C THR A 249 -12.08 7.48 5.39
N ASN A 250 -13.15 7.96 6.01
CA ASN A 250 -13.60 7.40 7.28
C ASN A 250 -14.07 5.93 7.16
N GLN A 251 -14.32 5.43 5.95
CA GLN A 251 -14.90 4.12 5.72
C GLN A 251 -13.93 3.10 5.09
N TYR A 252 -12.98 3.55 4.25
CA TYR A 252 -12.08 2.64 3.54
C TYR A 252 -10.73 3.28 3.24
N ARG A 253 -9.77 2.43 2.91
CA ARG A 253 -8.46 2.78 2.39
C ARG A 253 -8.32 2.18 1.00
N ARG A 254 -7.98 3.02 0.04
CA ARG A 254 -7.77 2.62 -1.35
C ARG A 254 -6.35 2.94 -1.76
N GLY A 255 -5.57 1.91 -2.06
CA GLY A 255 -4.25 2.03 -2.66
C GLY A 255 -4.32 1.97 -4.18
N VAL A 256 -3.46 2.71 -4.86
CA VAL A 256 -3.30 2.62 -6.32
C VAL A 256 -1.83 2.49 -6.66
N VAL A 257 -1.45 1.43 -7.35
CA VAL A 257 -0.10 1.29 -7.92
C VAL A 257 -0.01 2.20 -9.13
N ILE A 258 0.93 3.13 -9.09
CA ILE A 258 1.18 4.08 -10.19
C ILE A 258 2.27 3.52 -11.11
N ARG A 259 3.36 3.02 -10.55
CA ARG A 259 4.50 2.52 -11.32
C ARG A 259 5.32 1.52 -10.52
N THR A 260 5.73 0.44 -11.14
CA THR A 260 6.72 -0.50 -10.62
C THR A 260 7.92 -0.57 -11.54
N VAL A 261 9.12 -0.53 -10.99
CA VAL A 261 10.37 -0.59 -11.72
C VAL A 261 11.34 -1.56 -11.08
N ARG A 262 12.20 -2.18 -11.93
CA ARG A 262 13.35 -2.97 -11.49
C ARG A 262 14.55 -2.06 -11.26
N ALA A 263 14.41 -1.14 -10.32
CA ALA A 263 15.38 -0.10 -10.04
C ALA A 263 15.17 0.42 -8.61
N TYR A 264 16.13 1.19 -8.09
CA TYR A 264 15.92 1.95 -6.87
C TYR A 264 15.18 3.25 -7.18
N MET A 265 13.97 3.40 -6.61
CA MET A 265 13.18 4.62 -6.68
C MET A 265 13.00 5.17 -5.27
N GLN A 266 13.04 6.48 -5.10
CA GLN A 266 12.76 7.15 -3.83
C GLN A 266 12.10 8.52 -4.05
N SER A 267 11.57 9.09 -2.99
CA SER A 267 11.11 10.49 -2.94
C SER A 267 9.95 10.76 -3.89
N ALA A 268 8.74 10.69 -3.39
CA ALA A 268 7.56 11.09 -4.14
C ALA A 268 7.21 12.55 -3.82
N ASP A 269 7.23 13.42 -4.82
CA ASP A 269 6.90 14.84 -4.73
C ASP A 269 5.73 15.19 -5.66
N TRP A 270 4.57 15.49 -5.09
CA TRP A 270 3.41 15.89 -5.89
C TRP A 270 3.61 17.26 -6.52
N ALA A 271 3.39 17.34 -7.81
CA ALA A 271 3.29 18.63 -8.47
C ALA A 271 2.09 19.42 -7.92
N PRO A 272 2.21 20.74 -7.70
CA PRO A 272 1.15 21.56 -7.12
C PRO A 272 -0.17 21.54 -7.90
N ASP A 273 -0.12 21.22 -9.21
CA ASP A 273 -1.30 21.07 -10.06
C ASP A 273 -2.04 19.73 -9.88
N GLY A 274 -1.48 18.81 -9.08
CA GLY A 274 -2.04 17.49 -8.82
C GLY A 274 -2.02 16.52 -10.02
N LYS A 275 -1.33 16.86 -11.12
CA LYS A 275 -1.36 16.06 -12.37
C LYS A 275 -0.17 15.15 -12.56
N SER A 276 0.87 15.30 -11.74
CA SER A 276 2.07 14.46 -11.82
C SER A 276 2.75 14.31 -10.46
N ILE A 277 3.57 13.27 -10.36
CA ILE A 277 4.43 13.01 -9.20
C ILE A 277 5.86 12.96 -9.73
N LEU A 278 6.78 13.70 -9.11
CA LEU A 278 8.20 13.58 -9.37
C LEU A 278 8.77 12.49 -8.46
N VAL A 279 9.66 11.68 -9.00
CA VAL A 279 10.39 10.64 -8.26
C VAL A 279 11.87 10.67 -8.64
N TYR A 280 12.71 10.17 -7.75
CA TYR A 280 14.10 9.88 -8.07
C TYR A 280 14.23 8.38 -8.40
N GLU A 281 14.69 8.06 -9.61
CA GLU A 281 14.84 6.71 -10.11
C GLU A 281 16.24 6.55 -10.72
N ASP A 282 17.07 5.66 -10.16
CA ASP A 282 18.43 5.34 -10.66
C ASP A 282 19.27 6.56 -11.08
N GLY A 283 19.37 7.56 -10.22
CA GLY A 283 20.21 8.73 -10.48
C GLY A 283 19.53 9.86 -11.26
N ARG A 284 18.25 9.73 -11.58
CA ARG A 284 17.48 10.70 -12.37
C ARG A 284 16.23 11.14 -11.64
N ILE A 285 15.79 12.37 -11.89
CA ILE A 285 14.47 12.84 -11.47
C ILE A 285 13.53 12.62 -12.66
N GLU A 286 12.46 11.86 -12.42
CA GLU A 286 11.44 11.53 -13.39
C GLU A 286 10.10 12.13 -12.98
N ARG A 287 9.37 12.70 -13.93
CA ARG A 287 7.99 13.18 -13.75
C ARG A 287 7.04 12.10 -14.25
N ILE A 288 6.25 11.54 -13.36
CA ILE A 288 5.27 10.50 -13.63
C ILE A 288 3.90 11.15 -13.77
N PRO A 289 3.24 11.12 -14.94
CA PRO A 289 1.87 11.60 -15.10
C PRO A 289 0.91 10.79 -14.19
N TYR A 290 -0.01 11.49 -13.52
CA TYR A 290 -0.96 10.87 -12.61
C TYR A 290 -2.37 10.93 -13.18
N LEU A 291 -3.07 9.78 -13.20
CA LEU A 291 -4.46 9.61 -13.61
C LEU A 291 -4.85 10.39 -14.89
N THR A 292 -4.14 10.13 -15.98
CA THR A 292 -4.63 10.54 -17.30
C THR A 292 -5.71 9.57 -17.78
N PRO A 293 -6.68 9.99 -18.62
CA PRO A 293 -7.70 9.10 -19.18
C PRO A 293 -7.12 7.82 -19.83
N ASP A 294 -5.88 7.88 -20.30
CA ASP A 294 -5.17 6.82 -21.01
C ASP A 294 -4.26 5.97 -20.09
N GLY A 295 -4.45 6.03 -18.75
CA GLY A 295 -3.70 5.20 -17.79
C GLY A 295 -2.33 5.74 -17.39
N GLY A 296 -2.07 7.02 -17.55
CA GLY A 296 -0.76 7.65 -17.30
C GLY A 296 0.16 7.55 -18.52
N GLY A 297 0.83 8.65 -18.85
CA GLY A 297 1.82 8.67 -19.93
C GLY A 297 3.16 8.07 -19.47
N PRO A 298 4.12 7.90 -20.40
CA PRO A 298 5.48 7.49 -20.04
C PRO A 298 6.13 8.51 -19.11
N PRO A 299 7.06 8.08 -18.24
CA PRO A 299 7.86 8.98 -17.42
C PRO A 299 8.59 10.01 -18.29
N GLN A 300 8.68 11.22 -17.79
CA GLN A 300 9.38 12.32 -18.46
C GLN A 300 10.59 12.73 -17.62
N PRO A 301 11.83 12.57 -18.13
CA PRO A 301 13.01 12.94 -17.37
C PRO A 301 13.05 14.45 -17.14
N VAL A 302 13.32 14.85 -15.89
CA VAL A 302 13.62 16.23 -15.53
C VAL A 302 15.15 16.38 -15.47
N VAL A 303 15.74 17.00 -16.47
CA VAL A 303 17.20 17.11 -16.60
C VAL A 303 17.71 18.34 -15.86
N PRO A 304 18.45 18.18 -14.75
CA PRO A 304 19.03 19.33 -14.05
C PRO A 304 20.25 19.87 -14.85
N GLY A 305 20.08 20.94 -15.59
CA GLY A 305 21.06 21.57 -16.50
C GLY A 305 22.51 21.55 -16.06
N GLY A 306 23.29 20.54 -16.45
CA GLY A 306 24.73 20.43 -16.18
C GLY A 306 25.11 20.08 -14.73
N LEU A 307 24.14 19.70 -13.89
CA LEU A 307 24.39 19.12 -12.56
C LEU A 307 24.55 17.61 -12.64
N VAL A 308 25.30 17.03 -11.73
CA VAL A 308 25.58 15.60 -11.66
C VAL A 308 25.39 15.07 -10.24
N GLY A 309 25.24 13.74 -10.11
CA GLY A 309 25.15 13.08 -8.80
C GLY A 309 24.06 13.67 -7.94
N CYS A 310 22.88 13.94 -8.48
CA CYS A 310 21.75 14.43 -7.67
C CYS A 310 21.30 13.38 -6.68
N SER A 311 20.75 13.83 -5.55
CA SER A 311 20.11 12.96 -4.56
C SER A 311 18.58 12.99 -4.72
N GLY A 312 17.89 12.13 -3.98
CA GLY A 312 16.45 12.16 -3.86
C GLY A 312 15.86 13.36 -3.09
N ASN A 313 16.69 14.35 -2.73
CA ASN A 313 16.26 15.56 -2.05
C ASN A 313 16.01 16.68 -3.08
N PHE A 314 14.78 16.75 -3.56
CA PHE A 314 14.33 17.75 -4.53
C PHE A 314 12.87 18.12 -4.24
N GLY A 315 12.38 19.20 -4.82
CA GLY A 315 10.97 19.57 -4.68
C GLY A 315 10.59 20.81 -5.47
N LEU A 316 9.35 20.82 -5.95
CA LEU A 316 8.76 21.94 -6.66
C LEU A 316 8.38 23.07 -5.68
N SER A 317 8.60 24.32 -6.11
CA SER A 317 8.05 25.47 -5.40
C SER A 317 6.51 25.43 -5.37
N PRO A 318 5.84 26.04 -4.36
CA PRO A 318 4.39 26.01 -4.23
C PRO A 318 3.64 26.53 -5.47
N ASP A 319 4.24 27.42 -6.23
CA ASP A 319 3.69 27.95 -7.50
C ASP A 319 4.03 27.06 -8.72
N GLY A 320 4.78 25.97 -8.53
CA GLY A 320 5.17 25.03 -9.57
C GLY A 320 6.19 25.54 -10.59
N ARG A 321 6.80 26.71 -10.38
CA ARG A 321 7.70 27.33 -11.36
C ARG A 321 9.16 26.96 -11.20
N LEU A 322 9.60 26.69 -10.00
CA LEU A 322 10.96 26.35 -9.68
C LEU A 322 11.06 24.91 -9.14
N LEU A 323 12.17 24.26 -9.43
CA LEU A 323 12.58 23.00 -8.84
C LEU A 323 13.84 23.26 -8.01
N ALA A 324 13.81 22.88 -6.73
CA ALA A 324 15.00 22.81 -5.90
C ALA A 324 15.57 21.38 -5.99
N VAL A 325 16.89 21.26 -6.12
CA VAL A 325 17.58 19.97 -6.20
C VAL A 325 18.86 20.00 -5.37
N SER A 326 19.21 18.86 -4.80
CA SER A 326 20.50 18.66 -4.10
C SER A 326 21.43 17.87 -5.00
N CYS A 327 22.36 18.56 -5.63
CA CYS A 327 23.25 17.99 -6.63
C CYS A 327 24.69 18.48 -6.45
N SER A 328 25.61 17.94 -7.23
CA SER A 328 26.97 18.43 -7.38
C SER A 328 27.23 18.96 -8.81
N ARG A 329 28.25 19.81 -8.97
CA ARG A 329 28.73 20.25 -10.28
C ARG A 329 29.79 19.33 -10.85
N VAL A 330 30.39 18.49 -10.03
CA VAL A 330 31.41 17.53 -10.42
C VAL A 330 31.12 16.17 -9.80
N SER A 331 31.49 15.12 -10.49
CA SER A 331 31.31 13.76 -9.97
C SER A 331 32.07 13.59 -8.65
N GLY A 332 31.40 13.05 -7.62
CA GLY A 332 31.95 12.89 -6.27
C GLY A 332 32.09 14.18 -5.47
N GLY A 333 31.60 15.31 -5.98
CA GLY A 333 31.60 16.57 -5.26
C GLY A 333 30.50 16.64 -4.18
N LEU A 334 30.62 17.65 -3.29
CA LEU A 334 29.62 17.89 -2.26
C LEU A 334 28.28 18.31 -2.86
N HIS A 335 27.21 17.73 -2.36
CA HIS A 335 25.87 18.19 -2.69
C HIS A 335 25.63 19.59 -2.16
N GLN A 336 25.07 20.44 -2.99
CA GLN A 336 24.56 21.76 -2.63
C GLN A 336 23.16 21.92 -3.18
N VAL A 337 22.37 22.82 -2.63
CA VAL A 337 21.04 23.11 -3.13
C VAL A 337 21.13 24.08 -4.31
N TYR A 338 20.49 23.71 -5.41
CA TYR A 338 20.34 24.51 -6.62
C TYR A 338 18.88 24.73 -6.92
N LEU A 339 18.56 25.87 -7.53
CA LEU A 339 17.24 26.20 -8.07
C LEU A 339 17.32 26.31 -9.60
N LEU A 340 16.33 25.73 -10.27
CA LEU A 340 16.19 25.75 -11.73
C LEU A 340 14.69 25.81 -12.11
N PRO A 341 14.34 26.11 -13.37
CA PRO A 341 12.96 26.01 -13.84
C PRO A 341 12.39 24.60 -13.62
N ALA A 342 11.09 24.50 -13.37
CA ALA A 342 10.41 23.25 -12.98
C ALA A 342 10.43 22.14 -14.06
N ASP A 343 10.72 22.49 -15.31
CA ASP A 343 10.96 21.56 -16.41
C ASP A 343 12.40 21.00 -16.46
N GLY A 344 13.25 21.43 -15.53
CA GLY A 344 14.68 21.06 -15.48
C GLY A 344 15.55 21.81 -16.47
N GLY A 345 14.98 22.67 -17.30
CA GLY A 345 15.71 23.49 -18.26
C GLY A 345 16.49 24.66 -17.63
N GLY A 346 17.27 25.33 -18.44
CA GLY A 346 18.02 26.52 -18.04
C GLY A 346 19.26 26.28 -17.16
N ALA A 347 19.90 27.38 -16.77
CA ALA A 347 21.12 27.34 -15.94
C ALA A 347 20.75 27.24 -14.45
N PRO A 348 21.24 26.18 -13.74
CA PRO A 348 20.95 26.05 -12.32
C PRO A 348 21.66 27.14 -11.50
N ARG A 349 20.90 27.81 -10.63
CA ARG A 349 21.40 28.80 -9.69
C ARG A 349 21.71 28.14 -8.37
N GLN A 350 22.97 28.15 -7.98
CA GLN A 350 23.40 27.63 -6.68
C GLN A 350 22.85 28.49 -5.56
N LEU A 351 22.16 27.86 -4.61
CA LEU A 351 21.54 28.54 -3.47
C LEU A 351 22.43 28.45 -2.22
N THR A 352 22.88 27.23 -1.87
CA THR A 352 23.73 27.01 -0.69
C THR A 352 25.21 26.92 -1.04
N ARG A 353 26.09 27.33 -0.11
CA ARG A 353 27.54 27.26 -0.25
C ARG A 353 28.15 26.88 1.08
N GLY A 354 29.02 25.90 1.12
CA GLY A 354 29.66 25.46 2.35
C GLY A 354 30.63 24.32 2.14
N GLU A 355 31.38 24.00 3.18
CA GLU A 355 32.34 22.89 3.19
C GLU A 355 31.69 21.52 3.51
N GLN A 356 30.41 21.50 3.79
CA GLN A 356 29.63 20.30 4.05
C GLN A 356 28.48 20.20 3.05
N ALA A 357 28.02 18.98 2.82
CA ALA A 357 26.87 18.72 1.96
C ALA A 357 25.60 19.36 2.52
N SER A 358 24.79 19.92 1.63
CA SER A 358 23.49 20.53 1.92
C SER A 358 22.42 19.82 1.12
N TYR A 359 21.37 19.37 1.81
CA TYR A 359 20.26 18.62 1.23
C TYR A 359 18.95 19.39 1.39
N PHE A 360 18.29 19.66 0.28
CA PHE A 360 16.97 20.28 0.23
C PHE A 360 15.92 19.40 0.92
N HIS A 361 14.96 20.02 1.61
CA HIS A 361 13.81 19.28 2.15
C HIS A 361 12.48 19.97 1.88
N ALA A 362 12.36 21.27 2.08
CA ALA A 362 11.07 21.93 1.89
C ALA A 362 11.18 23.39 1.43
N TRP A 363 10.15 23.81 0.73
CA TRP A 363 9.83 25.21 0.51
C TRP A 363 8.92 25.73 1.63
N SER A 364 9.09 26.99 2.02
CA SER A 364 8.03 27.68 2.78
C SER A 364 6.75 27.79 1.93
N PRO A 365 5.54 27.81 2.51
CA PRO A 365 4.29 27.87 1.76
C PRO A 365 4.17 29.08 0.84
N ASP A 366 4.83 30.20 1.15
CA ASP A 366 4.89 31.40 0.33
C ASP A 366 5.96 31.33 -0.79
N GLY A 367 6.73 30.24 -0.85
CA GLY A 367 7.79 30.01 -1.84
C GLY A 367 9.03 30.91 -1.68
N LYS A 368 9.15 31.67 -0.59
CA LYS A 368 10.25 32.63 -0.42
C LYS A 368 11.46 32.09 0.32
N THR A 369 11.30 30.96 1.03
CA THR A 369 12.34 30.37 1.85
C THR A 369 12.48 28.89 1.54
N VAL A 370 13.71 28.39 1.59
CA VAL A 370 14.06 26.98 1.48
C VAL A 370 14.61 26.49 2.81
N ALA A 371 14.07 25.40 3.33
CA ALA A 371 14.63 24.65 4.44
C ALA A 371 15.48 23.50 3.91
N PHE A 372 16.65 23.31 4.50
CA PHE A 372 17.60 22.28 4.10
C PHE A 372 18.37 21.76 5.31
N THR A 373 18.92 20.57 5.18
CA THR A 373 19.81 19.97 6.16
C THR A 373 21.25 20.10 5.70
N ARG A 374 22.17 20.42 6.62
CA ARG A 374 23.61 20.43 6.38
C ARG A 374 24.32 19.55 7.39
N GLY A 375 25.19 18.67 6.88
CA GLY A 375 26.02 17.82 7.73
C GLY A 375 26.15 16.40 7.20
N SER A 376 26.26 15.46 8.12
CA SER A 376 26.41 14.03 7.86
C SER A 376 25.39 13.21 8.64
N ALA A 377 25.32 11.90 8.40
CA ALA A 377 24.44 10.98 9.13
C ALA A 377 24.66 10.98 10.66
N SER A 378 25.84 11.39 11.15
CA SER A 378 26.16 11.45 12.58
C SER A 378 25.98 12.83 13.21
N ARG A 379 25.85 13.85 12.39
CA ARG A 379 25.61 15.23 12.84
C ARG A 379 25.07 16.06 11.69
N ALA A 380 23.83 16.42 11.78
CA ALA A 380 23.13 17.22 10.79
C ALA A 380 22.27 18.28 11.47
N ASP A 381 22.22 19.46 10.89
CA ASP A 381 21.42 20.57 11.39
C ASP A 381 20.55 21.18 10.31
N ILE A 382 19.44 21.73 10.75
CA ILE A 382 18.46 22.40 9.91
C ILE A 382 18.86 23.86 9.72
N PHE A 383 18.81 24.28 8.47
CA PHE A 383 19.06 25.65 8.04
C PHE A 383 17.90 26.15 7.17
N THR A 384 17.77 27.45 7.10
CA THR A 384 16.91 28.12 6.12
C THR A 384 17.69 29.15 5.34
N ILE A 385 17.27 29.40 4.10
CA ILE A 385 17.83 30.44 3.22
C ILE A 385 16.71 31.03 2.36
N SER A 386 16.78 32.33 2.08
CA SER A 386 15.86 32.95 1.10
C SER A 386 16.01 32.31 -0.28
N ALA A 387 14.90 32.02 -0.95
CA ALA A 387 14.90 31.55 -2.33
C ALA A 387 15.59 32.56 -3.29
N ALA A 388 15.68 33.84 -2.94
CA ALA A 388 16.47 34.82 -3.67
C ALA A 388 17.99 34.70 -3.43
N GLY A 389 18.39 33.90 -2.43
CA GLY A 389 19.79 33.81 -1.95
C GLY A 389 20.04 34.73 -0.77
N GLY A 390 21.28 34.79 -0.32
CA GLY A 390 21.71 35.61 0.81
C GLY A 390 22.26 34.80 1.98
N ALA A 391 22.11 35.31 3.20
CA ALA A 391 22.62 34.66 4.41
C ALA A 391 21.78 33.43 4.78
N GLU A 392 22.47 32.35 5.11
CA GLU A 392 21.88 31.15 5.68
C GLU A 392 21.64 31.34 7.19
N ARG A 393 20.52 30.83 7.68
CA ARG A 393 20.18 30.83 9.09
C ARG A 393 20.15 29.42 9.62
N ARG A 394 20.99 29.09 10.59
CA ARG A 394 20.96 27.80 11.29
C ARG A 394 19.87 27.82 12.36
N LEU A 395 19.00 26.78 12.37
CA LEU A 395 17.87 26.69 13.30
C LEU A 395 18.11 25.67 14.42
N THR A 396 18.94 24.63 14.19
CA THR A 396 19.19 23.58 15.19
C THR A 396 20.70 23.44 15.50
N LEU A 397 21.00 22.81 16.64
CA LEU A 397 22.37 22.61 17.15
C LEU A 397 22.49 21.22 17.81
N ASP A 398 23.72 20.68 17.78
CA ASP A 398 24.27 19.68 18.70
C ASP A 398 23.75 18.23 18.61
N THR A 399 22.95 17.87 17.63
CA THR A 399 22.49 16.48 17.43
C THR A 399 22.23 16.19 15.95
N VAL A 400 21.63 15.07 15.62
CA VAL A 400 21.11 14.80 14.28
C VAL A 400 19.68 15.32 14.20
N ASN A 401 19.46 16.32 13.35
CA ASN A 401 18.16 16.89 13.01
C ASN A 401 17.99 16.83 11.50
N ASP A 402 16.92 16.22 11.01
CA ASP A 402 16.75 15.97 9.58
C ASP A 402 15.28 16.14 9.16
N GLY A 403 15.04 16.13 7.83
CA GLY A 403 13.71 16.11 7.24
C GLY A 403 12.82 17.32 7.60
N PRO A 404 13.32 18.59 7.59
CA PRO A 404 12.47 19.72 7.93
C PRO A 404 11.37 19.94 6.88
N VAL A 405 10.12 20.11 7.35
CA VAL A 405 8.97 20.51 6.53
C VAL A 405 8.17 21.62 7.20
N TYR A 406 7.69 22.57 6.42
CA TYR A 406 6.83 23.63 6.95
C TYR A 406 5.40 23.15 7.17
N SER A 407 4.74 23.69 8.20
CA SER A 407 3.28 23.66 8.29
C SER A 407 2.66 24.47 7.13
N PRO A 408 1.43 24.14 6.68
CA PRO A 408 0.79 24.87 5.56
C PRO A 408 0.59 26.38 5.79
N ASP A 409 0.49 26.81 7.06
CA ASP A 409 0.40 28.22 7.46
C ASP A 409 1.77 28.88 7.59
N GLY A 410 2.88 28.10 7.48
CA GLY A 410 4.24 28.59 7.58
C GLY A 410 4.71 28.95 8.98
N GLN A 411 3.92 28.70 10.03
CA GLN A 411 4.26 29.07 11.40
C GLN A 411 5.26 28.11 12.03
N TYR A 412 5.23 26.82 11.66
CA TYR A 412 6.06 25.77 12.24
C TYR A 412 6.92 25.07 11.19
N ILE A 413 8.04 24.50 11.68
CA ILE A 413 8.85 23.51 10.98
C ILE A 413 8.80 22.22 11.79
N TYR A 414 8.33 21.13 11.15
CA TYR A 414 8.39 19.78 11.70
C TYR A 414 9.64 19.08 11.19
N PHE A 415 10.26 18.26 12.02
CA PHE A 415 11.52 17.59 11.69
C PHE A 415 11.71 16.35 12.56
N ASP A 416 12.60 15.47 12.17
CA ASP A 416 13.03 14.37 13.04
C ASP A 416 14.34 14.70 13.74
N SER A 417 14.46 14.24 15.00
CA SER A 417 15.61 14.55 15.84
C SER A 417 15.95 13.42 16.81
N LEU A 418 17.25 13.26 17.06
CA LEU A 418 17.79 12.33 18.06
C LEU A 418 17.90 12.94 19.48
N ARG A 419 17.42 14.16 19.72
CA ARG A 419 17.60 14.88 21.00
C ARG A 419 16.96 14.21 22.22
N SER A 420 15.97 13.33 22.02
CA SER A 420 15.35 12.53 23.07
C SER A 420 16.00 11.13 23.26
N GLY A 421 17.13 10.87 22.57
CA GLY A 421 17.84 9.59 22.63
C GLY A 421 17.47 8.60 21.51
N THR A 422 16.27 8.69 20.98
CA THR A 422 15.78 7.97 19.79
C THR A 422 15.27 8.96 18.75
N THR A 423 15.20 8.53 17.49
CA THR A 423 14.65 9.39 16.43
C THR A 423 13.15 9.57 16.64
N GLN A 424 12.73 10.79 16.95
CA GLN A 424 11.34 11.17 17.15
C GLN A 424 10.99 12.42 16.33
N ILE A 425 9.69 12.62 16.06
CA ILE A 425 9.22 13.84 15.40
C ILE A 425 9.13 14.97 16.40
N TRP A 426 9.64 16.12 16.00
CA TRP A 426 9.64 17.39 16.73
C TRP A 426 9.02 18.48 15.85
N ARG A 427 8.56 19.56 16.45
CA ARG A 427 8.26 20.80 15.76
C ARG A 427 8.94 21.99 16.46
N MET A 428 9.15 23.06 15.75
CA MET A 428 9.63 24.34 16.27
C MET A 428 8.95 25.47 15.51
N GLN A 429 8.97 26.69 16.05
CA GLN A 429 8.58 27.88 15.29
C GLN A 429 9.46 28.00 14.02
N ALA A 430 8.95 28.62 12.97
CA ALA A 430 9.71 28.78 11.72
C ALA A 430 11.02 29.56 11.89
N ASP A 431 11.17 30.28 13.01
CA ASP A 431 12.38 30.94 13.37
C ASP A 431 13.37 30.09 14.20
N GLY A 432 13.05 28.82 14.46
CA GLY A 432 13.90 27.87 15.20
C GLY A 432 13.67 27.88 16.72
N SER A 433 12.80 28.75 17.25
CA SER A 433 12.47 28.79 18.68
C SER A 433 11.41 27.75 19.07
N GLU A 434 11.23 27.56 20.37
CA GLU A 434 10.14 26.76 20.96
C GLU A 434 10.00 25.32 20.40
N ALA A 435 11.12 24.58 20.39
CA ALA A 435 11.11 23.19 19.94
C ALA A 435 10.36 22.29 20.93
N GLU A 436 9.37 21.53 20.45
CA GLU A 436 8.61 20.56 21.24
C GLU A 436 8.52 19.18 20.55
N GLN A 437 8.43 18.14 21.35
CA GLN A 437 8.36 16.75 20.88
C GLN A 437 6.91 16.39 20.51
N MET A 438 6.74 15.79 19.32
CA MET A 438 5.43 15.41 18.79
C MET A 438 5.14 13.91 18.93
N THR A 439 6.19 13.08 18.92
CA THR A 439 6.06 11.62 19.11
C THR A 439 7.01 11.16 20.21
N ASP A 440 6.55 10.17 21.02
CA ASP A 440 7.30 9.61 22.14
C ASP A 440 6.89 8.14 22.32
N ASP A 441 7.30 7.27 21.39
CA ASP A 441 7.02 5.86 21.41
C ASP A 441 8.26 5.03 21.08
N ASP A 442 8.14 3.70 21.13
CA ASP A 442 9.26 2.76 20.93
C ASP A 442 9.74 2.67 19.47
N PHE A 443 9.09 3.34 18.52
CA PHE A 443 9.50 3.38 17.13
C PHE A 443 10.53 4.46 16.86
N LEU A 444 11.31 4.26 15.79
CA LEU A 444 12.11 5.32 15.18
C LEU A 444 11.21 6.09 14.22
N ASN A 445 10.79 7.27 14.59
CA ASN A 445 9.86 8.11 13.83
C ASN A 445 10.62 9.15 13.02
N SER A 446 10.40 9.18 11.70
CA SER A 446 11.12 10.07 10.77
C SER A 446 10.24 10.54 9.62
N SER A 447 10.76 11.46 8.81
CA SER A 447 10.09 11.96 7.60
C SER A 447 8.69 12.51 7.88
N PRO A 448 8.54 13.55 8.70
CA PRO A 448 7.24 14.16 8.99
C PRO A 448 6.71 14.93 7.78
N HIS A 449 5.40 14.84 7.53
CA HIS A 449 4.71 15.60 6.48
C HIS A 449 3.32 16.00 6.94
N ILE A 450 3.01 17.29 6.86
CA ILE A 450 1.71 17.82 7.26
C ILE A 450 0.76 17.80 6.07
N SER A 451 -0.49 17.36 6.29
CA SER A 451 -1.53 17.42 5.26
C SER A 451 -1.81 18.87 4.81
N PRO A 452 -2.22 19.10 3.55
CA PRO A 452 -2.43 20.46 3.04
C PRO A 452 -3.46 21.30 3.81
N ASP A 453 -4.39 20.65 4.54
CA ASP A 453 -5.37 21.32 5.40
C ASP A 453 -4.85 21.55 6.84
N GLY A 454 -3.63 21.13 7.13
CA GLY A 454 -3.01 21.30 8.45
C GLY A 454 -3.56 20.38 9.55
N SER A 455 -4.44 19.41 9.23
CA SER A 455 -5.14 18.60 10.22
C SER A 455 -4.40 17.35 10.67
N THR A 456 -3.46 16.87 9.84
CA THR A 456 -2.85 15.54 10.01
C THR A 456 -1.35 15.57 9.76
N LEU A 457 -0.59 14.97 10.65
CA LEU A 457 0.82 14.66 10.48
C LEU A 457 0.96 13.21 10.00
N ALA A 458 1.59 12.99 8.85
CA ALA A 458 2.01 11.67 8.39
C ALA A 458 3.52 11.50 8.57
N PHE A 459 3.96 10.29 8.92
CA PHE A 459 5.37 10.00 9.16
C PHE A 459 5.68 8.51 9.02
N LEU A 460 6.96 8.20 8.84
CA LEU A 460 7.48 6.84 8.75
C LEU A 460 7.94 6.37 10.13
N SER A 461 7.57 5.13 10.50
CA SER A 461 8.00 4.50 11.75
C SER A 461 8.68 3.17 11.47
N GLN A 462 9.84 2.94 12.08
CA GLN A 462 10.60 1.69 12.00
C GLN A 462 10.86 1.13 13.39
N LEU A 463 10.88 -0.20 13.52
CA LEU A 463 11.25 -0.85 14.78
C LEU A 463 12.76 -0.67 15.03
N PRO A 464 13.18 -0.39 16.27
CA PRO A 464 14.59 -0.35 16.65
C PRO A 464 15.31 -1.67 16.35
N GLY A 465 16.59 -1.60 15.96
CA GLY A 465 17.42 -2.79 15.72
C GLY A 465 17.31 -3.39 14.30
N HIS A 466 16.46 -2.90 13.45
CA HIS A 466 16.51 -3.21 12.03
C HIS A 466 17.52 -2.27 11.39
N GLY A 467 18.68 -2.80 10.94
CA GLY A 467 19.78 -2.02 10.38
C GLY A 467 19.35 -1.15 9.19
N SER A 468 20.25 -0.24 8.79
CA SER A 468 20.07 0.58 7.58
C SER A 468 19.81 -0.29 6.36
N GLY A 469 18.59 -0.28 5.84
CA GLY A 469 18.17 -1.06 4.67
C GLY A 469 16.65 -1.14 4.58
N PHE A 470 16.15 -1.79 3.53
CA PHE A 470 14.71 -1.98 3.32
C PHE A 470 14.13 -2.94 4.36
N GLY A 471 13.76 -2.39 5.52
CA GLY A 471 13.12 -3.11 6.63
C GLY A 471 11.60 -3.02 6.61
N ALA A 472 10.98 -3.69 7.58
CA ALA A 472 9.56 -3.46 7.87
C ALA A 472 9.38 -2.04 8.42
N ALA A 473 8.51 -1.28 7.79
CA ALA A 473 8.19 0.10 8.16
C ALA A 473 6.66 0.31 8.16
N LEU A 474 6.23 1.29 8.92
CA LEU A 474 4.84 1.69 9.04
C LEU A 474 4.71 3.13 8.57
N LEU A 475 3.81 3.42 7.65
CA LEU A 475 3.31 4.77 7.46
C LEU A 475 2.19 5.00 8.47
N ARG A 476 2.39 5.97 9.32
CA ARG A 476 1.49 6.33 10.41
C ARG A 476 0.98 7.75 10.23
N VAL A 477 -0.20 8.00 10.70
CA VAL A 477 -0.79 9.35 10.74
C VAL A 477 -1.21 9.69 12.15
N MET A 478 -0.99 10.94 12.54
CA MET A 478 -1.47 11.52 13.80
C MET A 478 -2.41 12.68 13.46
N LYS A 479 -3.63 12.63 13.94
CA LYS A 479 -4.54 13.77 13.87
C LYS A 479 -4.24 14.76 14.97
N PHE A 480 -4.24 16.05 14.65
CA PHE A 480 -3.92 17.08 15.64
C PHE A 480 -5.07 17.38 16.61
N ASP A 481 -6.31 17.00 16.28
CA ASP A 481 -7.49 17.22 17.12
C ASP A 481 -7.56 16.31 18.34
N ASP A 482 -7.10 15.06 18.22
CA ASP A 482 -7.15 14.06 19.27
C ASP A 482 -5.79 13.43 19.63
N GLY A 483 -4.74 13.71 18.86
CA GLY A 483 -3.39 13.16 19.03
C GLY A 483 -3.29 11.66 18.74
N LEU A 484 -4.35 11.02 18.22
CA LEU A 484 -4.35 9.58 17.97
C LEU A 484 -3.45 9.22 16.78
N ILE A 485 -2.56 8.27 17.02
CA ILE A 485 -1.67 7.73 15.99
C ILE A 485 -2.26 6.44 15.43
N GLN A 486 -2.40 6.36 14.11
CA GLN A 486 -2.92 5.19 13.40
C GLN A 486 -1.93 4.74 12.33
N THR A 487 -1.74 3.42 12.19
CA THR A 487 -1.02 2.84 11.06
C THR A 487 -1.93 2.84 9.83
N VAL A 488 -1.45 3.45 8.75
CA VAL A 488 -2.16 3.54 7.47
C VAL A 488 -1.68 2.46 6.51
N VAL A 489 -0.36 2.27 6.43
CA VAL A 489 0.28 1.29 5.55
C VAL A 489 1.38 0.56 6.31
N GLU A 490 1.45 -0.75 6.14
CA GLU A 490 2.62 -1.55 6.48
C GLU A 490 3.39 -1.81 5.18
N LEU A 491 4.64 -1.45 5.14
CA LEU A 491 5.46 -1.56 3.93
C LEU A 491 6.85 -2.11 4.23
N ARG A 492 7.57 -2.46 3.19
CA ARG A 492 9.01 -2.64 3.25
C ARG A 492 9.66 -1.38 2.69
N GLY A 493 10.44 -0.70 3.51
CA GLY A 493 10.94 0.62 3.13
C GLY A 493 11.99 1.21 4.06
N ASP A 494 12.43 2.39 3.67
CA ASP A 494 13.33 3.25 4.41
C ASP A 494 12.85 4.70 4.34
N ARG A 495 13.68 5.67 4.73
CA ARG A 495 13.35 7.10 4.62
C ARG A 495 13.00 7.54 3.19
N GLY A 496 13.57 6.92 2.15
CA GLY A 496 13.26 7.18 0.75
C GLY A 496 11.84 6.79 0.35
N SER A 497 11.19 5.92 1.12
CA SER A 497 9.81 5.49 0.89
C SER A 497 8.80 6.61 1.07
N PHE A 498 9.08 7.56 1.98
CA PHE A 498 8.16 8.63 2.33
C PHE A 498 8.94 9.89 2.63
N SER A 499 9.33 10.61 1.59
CA SER A 499 10.11 11.84 1.65
C SER A 499 9.61 12.85 0.63
N MET A 500 10.03 14.09 0.73
CA MET A 500 9.61 15.24 -0.06
C MET A 500 8.14 15.62 0.22
N GLN A 501 7.38 16.11 -0.75
CA GLN A 501 5.97 16.48 -0.55
C GLN A 501 5.04 15.36 -1.02
N PRO A 502 4.72 14.39 -0.16
CA PRO A 502 3.96 13.21 -0.57
C PRO A 502 2.46 13.47 -0.70
N TRP A 503 1.92 14.56 -0.16
CA TRP A 503 0.50 14.86 -0.15
C TRP A 503 -0.02 15.39 -1.50
N GLY A 504 -0.92 14.64 -2.13
CA GLY A 504 -1.67 15.09 -3.31
C GLY A 504 -3.01 15.74 -2.96
N SER A 505 -3.51 15.50 -1.75
CA SER A 505 -4.70 16.14 -1.17
C SER A 505 -4.74 15.86 0.34
N PRO A 506 -5.63 16.50 1.14
CA PRO A 506 -5.76 16.19 2.56
C PRO A 506 -6.07 14.73 2.93
N LYS A 507 -6.48 13.94 1.93
CA LYS A 507 -6.86 12.53 2.12
C LYS A 507 -6.07 11.56 1.24
N ARG A 508 -5.07 12.05 0.48
CA ARG A 508 -4.28 11.23 -0.42
C ARG A 508 -2.81 11.59 -0.36
N PHE A 509 -1.97 10.59 -0.22
CA PHE A 509 -0.52 10.76 -0.36
C PHE A 509 0.12 9.64 -1.19
N ALA A 510 1.31 9.91 -1.71
CA ALA A 510 2.15 8.97 -2.43
C ALA A 510 3.24 8.42 -1.51
N PHE A 511 3.66 7.18 -1.79
CA PHE A 511 4.76 6.53 -1.09
C PHE A 511 5.41 5.47 -1.99
N ILE A 512 6.60 5.01 -1.61
CA ILE A 512 7.33 4.00 -2.36
C ILE A 512 7.54 2.78 -1.46
N THR A 513 7.26 1.59 -1.99
CA THR A 513 7.57 0.31 -1.33
C THR A 513 8.64 -0.43 -2.10
N TYR A 514 9.39 -1.27 -1.39
CA TYR A 514 10.44 -2.07 -1.98
C TYR A 514 10.18 -3.56 -1.81
N GLN A 515 10.54 -4.31 -2.83
CA GLN A 515 10.52 -5.76 -2.78
C GLN A 515 11.79 -6.32 -3.43
N GLU A 516 12.48 -7.18 -2.72
CA GLU A 516 13.60 -7.95 -3.26
C GLU A 516 13.10 -9.34 -3.63
N LEU A 517 13.19 -9.65 -4.89
CA LEU A 517 12.85 -10.98 -5.41
C LEU A 517 14.11 -11.71 -5.85
N PRO A 518 14.13 -13.06 -5.79
CA PRO A 518 15.19 -13.83 -6.40
C PRO A 518 15.39 -13.39 -7.86
N GLY A 519 16.62 -13.12 -8.26
CA GLY A 519 16.93 -12.82 -9.66
C GLY A 519 16.42 -13.96 -10.54
N ALA A 520 15.82 -13.64 -11.69
CA ALA A 520 15.54 -14.65 -12.69
C ALA A 520 16.86 -15.35 -13.07
N PRO A 521 16.85 -16.69 -13.27
CA PRO A 521 18.03 -17.43 -13.66
C PRO A 521 18.61 -16.96 -14.99
#